data_a5c36ca566198cd0ff0ab46a39057bdf
#
_entry.id   a5c36ca566198cd0ff0ab46a39057bdf
#
_cell.length_a   1.000
_cell.length_b   1.000
_cell.length_c   1.000
_cell.angle_alpha   90.00
_cell.angle_beta   90.00
_cell.angle_gamma   90.00
#
_symmetry.space_group_name_H-M   'P 1'
#
loop_
_entity.id
_entity.type
_entity.pdbx_description
1 polymer ?
#
loop_
_entity_poly.entity_id
_entity_poly.type
_entity_poly.pdbx_seq_one_letter_code
_entity_poly.pdbx_strand_id
1 'polypeptide(L)'
;AQADAIQQVRDTLDRLVEVANEADLEAVAVTDHDRYHPALSAPVEQRNGVTIVRGIELRVDAGSQRLDLLWYGLEPTAALTAEVERIQQNRIDRGRQLIENVESYLGVDLHLEAREGLGRPHIARAVLESEADYDEFGAVFDDLIGDDGPCFVPRDVPDFETGRELLSEACAFVGLAHPLRYDDPEGALSCC
;
A
#
# COMPACT_ATOMS: atom_id res chain seq x y z
N ALA A 1 -2.47 -9.37 21.39
CA ALA A 1 -1.85 -9.08 20.08
C ALA A 1 -2.83 -9.23 18.90
N GLN A 2 -3.33 -10.44 18.59
CA GLN A 2 -4.21 -10.62 17.41
C GLN A 2 -5.61 -10.03 17.60
N ALA A 3 -6.21 -10.19 18.80
CA ALA A 3 -7.50 -9.59 19.14
C ALA A 3 -7.44 -8.05 19.13
N ASP A 4 -6.33 -7.50 19.60
CA ASP A 4 -6.12 -6.04 19.65
C ASP A 4 -5.97 -5.46 18.24
N ALA A 5 -5.28 -6.16 17.34
CA ALA A 5 -5.15 -5.75 15.93
C ALA A 5 -6.52 -5.76 15.20
N ILE A 6 -7.35 -6.78 15.42
CA ILE A 6 -8.70 -6.87 14.86
C ILE A 6 -9.57 -5.72 15.39
N GLN A 7 -9.48 -5.39 16.68
CA GLN A 7 -10.24 -4.29 17.27
C GLN A 7 -9.80 -2.95 16.68
N GLN A 8 -8.49 -2.71 16.58
CA GLN A 8 -7.94 -1.49 15.99
C GLN A 8 -8.38 -1.27 14.53
N VAL A 9 -8.45 -2.34 13.75
CA VAL A 9 -8.94 -2.31 12.37
C VAL A 9 -10.42 -1.93 12.30
N ARG A 10 -11.24 -2.43 13.23
CA ARG A 10 -12.67 -2.07 13.33
C ARG A 10 -12.85 -0.63 13.77
N ASP A 11 -12.10 -0.19 14.78
CA ASP A 11 -12.15 1.18 15.29
C ASP A 11 -11.80 2.21 14.20
N THR A 12 -10.86 1.86 13.31
CA THR A 12 -10.50 2.69 12.14
C THR A 12 -11.68 2.84 11.17
N LEU A 13 -12.41 1.74 10.91
CA LEU A 13 -13.55 1.76 10.02
C LEU A 13 -14.74 2.53 10.62
N ASP A 14 -14.99 2.38 11.92
CA ASP A 14 -16.03 3.13 12.63
C ASP A 14 -15.72 4.63 12.65
N ARG A 15 -14.45 5.01 12.83
CA ARG A 15 -14.01 6.39 12.72
C ARG A 15 -14.18 6.96 11.30
N LEU A 16 -13.92 6.16 10.27
CA LEU A 16 -14.17 6.55 8.88
C LEU A 16 -15.64 6.89 8.66
N VAL A 17 -16.56 6.07 9.19
CA VAL A 17 -18.01 6.30 9.09
C VAL A 17 -18.44 7.58 9.82
N GLU A 18 -17.88 7.85 10.99
CA GLU A 18 -18.14 9.11 11.71
C GLU A 18 -17.72 10.32 10.87
N VAL A 19 -16.48 10.32 10.35
CA VAL A 19 -15.96 11.41 9.50
C VAL A 19 -16.78 11.56 8.22
N ALA A 20 -17.22 10.45 7.59
CA ALA A 20 -18.09 10.50 6.42
C ALA A 20 -19.44 11.17 6.72
N ASN A 21 -20.06 10.85 7.87
CA ASN A 21 -21.28 11.50 8.31
C ASN A 21 -21.07 12.99 8.64
N GLU A 22 -19.95 13.35 9.30
CA GLU A 22 -19.59 14.75 9.57
C GLU A 22 -19.41 15.57 8.28
N ALA A 23 -19.01 14.91 7.19
CA ALA A 23 -18.82 15.51 5.87
C ALA A 23 -20.04 15.39 4.93
N ASP A 24 -21.18 14.92 5.43
CA ASP A 24 -22.41 14.68 4.66
C ASP A 24 -22.19 13.75 3.45
N LEU A 25 -21.31 12.75 3.57
CA LEU A 25 -21.06 11.76 2.52
C LEU A 25 -22.02 10.57 2.65
N GLU A 26 -22.72 10.26 1.57
CA GLU A 26 -23.60 9.09 1.50
C GLU A 26 -22.85 7.78 1.24
N ALA A 27 -21.67 7.88 0.62
CA ALA A 27 -20.85 6.72 0.28
C ALA A 27 -19.34 7.02 0.36
N VAL A 28 -18.56 6.02 0.76
CA VAL A 28 -17.10 6.04 0.75
C VAL A 28 -16.55 4.70 0.26
N ALA A 29 -15.43 4.73 -0.45
CA ALA A 29 -14.71 3.52 -0.82
C ALA A 29 -13.44 3.39 0.03
N VAL A 30 -13.15 2.15 0.45
CA VAL A 30 -11.90 1.80 1.15
C VAL A 30 -11.03 1.03 0.17
N THR A 31 -9.94 1.67 -0.28
CA THR A 31 -9.02 1.16 -1.30
C THR A 31 -7.59 1.19 -0.76
N ASP A 32 -7.30 0.32 0.20
CA ASP A 32 -5.97 0.20 0.79
C ASP A 32 -4.94 -0.24 -0.28
N HIS A 33 -3.69 0.24 -0.14
CA HIS A 33 -2.62 -0.13 -1.05
C HIS A 33 -2.23 -1.61 -0.95
N ASP A 34 -2.28 -2.30 -2.08
CA ASP A 34 -1.85 -3.70 -2.26
C ASP A 34 -2.56 -4.69 -1.32
N ARG A 35 -3.72 -4.33 -0.81
CA ARG A 35 -4.56 -5.16 0.08
C ARG A 35 -5.99 -4.66 0.09
N TYR A 36 -6.92 -5.50 0.45
CA TYR A 36 -8.29 -5.10 0.75
C TYR A 36 -8.54 -5.13 2.26
N HIS A 37 -9.47 -4.29 2.72
CA HIS A 37 -9.70 -4.09 4.16
C HIS A 37 -10.32 -5.33 4.82
N PRO A 38 -9.67 -5.94 5.83
CA PRO A 38 -10.08 -7.24 6.37
C PRO A 38 -11.38 -7.21 7.19
N ALA A 39 -11.83 -6.05 7.66
CA ALA A 39 -13.07 -5.91 8.41
C ALA A 39 -14.31 -5.66 7.51
N LEU A 40 -14.13 -5.54 6.18
CA LEU A 40 -15.22 -5.50 5.22
C LEU A 40 -15.50 -6.91 4.73
N SER A 41 -16.69 -7.43 5.02
CA SER A 41 -17.09 -8.81 4.72
C SER A 41 -17.80 -8.95 3.39
N ALA A 42 -18.31 -7.85 2.84
CA ALA A 42 -19.03 -7.81 1.56
C ALA A 42 -18.48 -6.71 0.63
N PRO A 43 -18.71 -6.81 -0.70
CA PRO A 43 -18.32 -5.79 -1.67
C PRO A 43 -18.89 -4.40 -1.35
N VAL A 44 -20.09 -4.37 -0.78
CA VAL A 44 -20.78 -3.15 -0.33
C VAL A 44 -21.46 -3.43 0.99
N GLU A 45 -21.24 -2.56 1.98
CA GLU A 45 -21.87 -2.62 3.30
C GLU A 45 -22.52 -1.29 3.64
N GLN A 46 -23.55 -1.33 4.51
CA GLN A 46 -24.15 -0.13 5.11
C GLN A 46 -23.75 -0.04 6.57
N ARG A 47 -23.19 1.09 6.98
CA ARG A 47 -22.86 1.38 8.39
C ARG A 47 -23.31 2.79 8.77
N ASN A 48 -24.21 2.88 9.74
CA ASN A 48 -24.72 4.15 10.26
C ASN A 48 -25.15 5.15 9.17
N GLY A 49 -25.83 4.66 8.12
CA GLY A 49 -26.33 5.49 7.02
C GLY A 49 -25.33 5.74 5.88
N VAL A 50 -24.04 5.37 6.03
CA VAL A 50 -23.03 5.50 4.99
C VAL A 50 -22.88 4.17 4.26
N THR A 51 -22.85 4.22 2.93
CA THR A 51 -22.49 3.09 2.06
C THR A 51 -20.97 2.96 2.03
N ILE A 52 -20.43 1.79 2.42
CA ILE A 52 -19.00 1.51 2.34
C ILE A 52 -18.76 0.52 1.21
N VAL A 53 -17.92 0.93 0.25
CA VAL A 53 -17.52 0.09 -0.89
C VAL A 53 -16.13 -0.47 -0.61
N ARG A 54 -16.02 -1.81 -0.57
CA ARG A 54 -14.74 -2.49 -0.47
C ARG A 54 -14.02 -2.43 -1.81
N GLY A 55 -12.76 -1.99 -1.79
CA GLY A 55 -11.91 -1.93 -2.97
C GLY A 55 -10.46 -2.26 -2.65
N ILE A 56 -9.60 -2.01 -3.61
CA ILE A 56 -8.14 -2.15 -3.52
C ILE A 56 -7.48 -1.13 -4.44
N GLU A 57 -6.35 -0.59 -4.04
CA GLU A 57 -5.43 0.14 -4.91
C GLU A 57 -4.21 -0.75 -5.16
N LEU A 58 -4.17 -1.40 -6.33
CA LEU A 58 -3.12 -2.35 -6.68
C LEU A 58 -2.07 -1.70 -7.57
N ARG A 59 -0.81 -1.75 -7.14
CA ARG A 59 0.33 -1.33 -7.96
C ARG A 59 0.71 -2.42 -8.93
N VAL A 60 0.85 -2.04 -10.22
CA VAL A 60 1.25 -2.93 -11.32
C VAL A 60 2.39 -2.32 -12.14
N ASP A 61 3.15 -3.17 -12.81
CA ASP A 61 4.20 -2.77 -13.75
C ASP A 61 3.65 -2.81 -15.18
N ALA A 62 3.53 -1.63 -15.81
CA ALA A 62 3.10 -1.50 -17.21
C ALA A 62 4.32 -1.41 -18.19
N GLY A 63 5.51 -1.77 -17.74
CA GLY A 63 6.74 -1.78 -18.52
C GLY A 63 7.41 -0.43 -18.61
N SER A 64 6.75 0.59 -19.14
CA SER A 64 7.29 1.96 -19.23
C SER A 64 7.16 2.74 -17.91
N GLN A 65 6.15 2.42 -17.10
CA GLN A 65 5.90 3.04 -15.80
C GLN A 65 5.07 2.12 -14.91
N ARG A 66 5.07 2.40 -13.62
CA ARG A 66 4.20 1.72 -12.64
C ARG A 66 2.90 2.47 -12.49
N LEU A 67 1.78 1.74 -12.49
CA LEU A 67 0.44 2.28 -12.34
C LEU A 67 -0.19 1.79 -11.04
N ASP A 68 -1.02 2.62 -10.44
CA ASP A 68 -1.88 2.24 -9.31
C ASP A 68 -3.32 2.13 -9.82
N LEU A 69 -3.82 0.90 -9.88
CA LEU A 69 -5.16 0.59 -10.34
C LEU A 69 -6.13 0.59 -9.15
N LEU A 70 -7.18 1.42 -9.25
CA LEU A 70 -8.27 1.45 -8.28
C LEU A 70 -9.39 0.53 -8.73
N TRP A 71 -9.80 -0.39 -7.86
CA TRP A 71 -10.87 -1.32 -8.12
C TRP A 71 -11.89 -1.31 -6.99
N TYR A 72 -13.17 -1.32 -7.34
CA TYR A 72 -14.28 -1.12 -6.44
C TYR A 72 -15.29 -2.27 -6.53
N GLY A 73 -16.02 -2.51 -5.43
CA GLY A 73 -16.97 -3.60 -5.33
C GLY A 73 -16.30 -4.96 -5.31
N LEU A 74 -15.19 -5.05 -4.57
CA LEU A 74 -14.30 -6.21 -4.56
C LEU A 74 -14.91 -7.39 -3.80
N GLU A 75 -14.98 -8.54 -4.48
CA GLU A 75 -15.25 -9.86 -3.89
C GLU A 75 -14.03 -10.75 -4.14
N PRO A 76 -13.22 -11.05 -3.10
CA PRO A 76 -11.92 -11.70 -3.29
C PRO A 76 -12.06 -13.10 -3.89
N THR A 77 -11.38 -13.34 -5.00
CA THR A 77 -11.12 -14.68 -5.52
C THR A 77 -9.95 -15.34 -4.81
N ALA A 78 -9.81 -16.66 -4.91
CA ALA A 78 -8.65 -17.36 -4.36
C ALA A 78 -7.34 -16.89 -5.01
N ALA A 79 -7.37 -16.59 -6.31
CA ALA A 79 -6.20 -16.10 -7.05
C ALA A 79 -5.77 -14.70 -6.58
N LEU A 80 -6.72 -13.77 -6.44
CA LEU A 80 -6.42 -12.43 -5.92
C LEU A 80 -5.92 -12.48 -4.46
N THR A 81 -6.52 -13.33 -3.63
CA THR A 81 -6.08 -13.50 -2.24
C THR A 81 -4.64 -13.98 -2.16
N ALA A 82 -4.28 -14.99 -2.95
CA ALA A 82 -2.91 -15.51 -2.99
C ALA A 82 -1.91 -14.44 -3.47
N GLU A 83 -2.27 -13.64 -4.47
CA GLU A 83 -1.41 -12.55 -4.96
C GLU A 83 -1.25 -11.44 -3.92
N VAL A 84 -2.31 -11.03 -3.25
CA VAL A 84 -2.25 -10.05 -2.14
C VAL A 84 -1.33 -10.56 -1.03
N GLU A 85 -1.45 -11.84 -0.62
CA GLU A 85 -0.57 -12.46 0.37
C GLU A 85 0.89 -12.47 -0.08
N ARG A 86 1.15 -12.81 -1.36
CA ARG A 86 2.49 -12.75 -1.96
C ARG A 86 3.09 -11.34 -1.89
N ILE A 87 2.31 -10.33 -2.27
CA ILE A 87 2.74 -8.92 -2.21
C ILE A 87 3.03 -8.49 -0.77
N GLN A 88 2.17 -8.84 0.18
CA GLN A 88 2.39 -8.49 1.60
C GLN A 88 3.66 -9.17 2.14
N GLN A 89 3.91 -10.44 1.80
CA GLN A 89 5.14 -11.12 2.18
C GLN A 89 6.37 -10.46 1.55
N ASN A 90 6.31 -10.13 0.26
CA ASN A 90 7.38 -9.40 -0.43
C ASN A 90 7.68 -8.04 0.26
N ARG A 91 6.66 -7.32 0.72
CA ARG A 91 6.85 -6.05 1.46
C ARG A 91 7.62 -6.25 2.77
N ILE A 92 7.36 -7.34 3.50
CA ILE A 92 8.09 -7.68 4.73
C ILE A 92 9.55 -8.03 4.41
N ASP A 93 9.77 -8.90 3.41
CA ASP A 93 11.11 -9.34 3.01
C ASP A 93 11.95 -8.18 2.46
N ARG A 94 11.33 -7.32 1.65
CA ARG A 94 11.92 -6.07 1.19
C ARG A 94 12.28 -5.13 2.36
N GLY A 95 11.38 -5.00 3.33
CA GLY A 95 11.62 -4.21 4.54
C GLY A 95 12.85 -4.71 5.31
N ARG A 96 13.00 -6.02 5.46
CA ARG A 96 14.18 -6.66 6.09
C ARG A 96 15.44 -6.32 5.32
N GLN A 97 15.41 -6.47 4.00
CA GLN A 97 16.59 -6.20 3.16
C GLN A 97 16.99 -4.73 3.15
N LEU A 98 16.01 -3.81 3.18
CA LEU A 98 16.28 -2.38 3.34
C LEU A 98 16.97 -2.05 4.67
N ILE A 99 16.50 -2.65 5.78
CA ILE A 99 17.13 -2.49 7.09
C ILE A 99 18.58 -3.00 7.05
N GLU A 100 18.80 -4.24 6.61
CA GLU A 100 20.13 -4.84 6.48
C GLU A 100 21.09 -4.02 5.61
N ASN A 101 20.58 -3.49 4.48
CA ASN A 101 21.39 -2.64 3.59
C ASN A 101 21.81 -1.34 4.28
N VAL A 102 20.87 -0.67 4.96
CA VAL A 102 21.14 0.60 5.66
C VAL A 102 22.10 0.39 6.84
N GLU A 103 21.86 -0.63 7.67
CA GLU A 103 22.75 -0.97 8.79
C GLU A 103 24.17 -1.29 8.31
N SER A 104 24.29 -2.08 7.24
CA SER A 104 25.58 -2.42 6.65
C SER A 104 26.28 -1.21 6.03
N TYR A 105 25.54 -0.31 5.40
CA TYR A 105 26.10 0.88 4.75
C TYR A 105 26.58 1.93 5.76
N LEU A 106 25.79 2.15 6.82
CA LEU A 106 26.09 3.16 7.85
C LEU A 106 26.94 2.62 9.00
N GLY A 107 27.02 1.31 9.19
CA GLY A 107 27.70 0.67 10.31
C GLY A 107 26.98 0.86 11.65
N VAL A 108 25.65 1.00 11.65
CA VAL A 108 24.81 1.19 12.83
C VAL A 108 23.80 0.06 12.98
N ASP A 109 23.23 -0.10 14.18
CA ASP A 109 22.07 -0.95 14.44
C ASP A 109 20.82 -0.06 14.56
N LEU A 110 19.82 -0.27 13.70
CA LEU A 110 18.58 0.51 13.72
C LEU A 110 17.58 0.03 14.78
N HIS A 111 17.83 -1.11 15.42
CA HIS A 111 16.92 -1.74 16.37
C HIS A 111 15.48 -1.88 15.82
N LEU A 112 15.35 -2.12 14.52
CA LEU A 112 14.10 -2.16 13.78
C LEU A 112 13.87 -3.54 13.19
N GLU A 113 12.71 -4.12 13.46
CA GLU A 113 12.31 -5.41 12.90
C GLU A 113 11.36 -5.24 11.71
N ALA A 114 11.58 -6.03 10.65
CA ALA A 114 10.70 -6.09 9.51
C ALA A 114 9.36 -6.74 9.89
N ARG A 115 8.27 -6.04 9.58
CA ARG A 115 6.90 -6.47 9.90
C ARG A 115 5.91 -5.90 8.90
N GLU A 116 4.69 -6.39 8.94
CA GLU A 116 3.58 -5.81 8.20
C GLU A 116 3.42 -4.31 8.51
N GLY A 117 3.18 -3.52 7.48
CA GLY A 117 3.05 -2.07 7.60
C GLY A 117 4.37 -1.30 7.71
N LEU A 118 5.52 -1.98 7.80
CA LEU A 118 6.81 -1.30 7.74
C LEU A 118 7.04 -0.71 6.34
N GLY A 119 7.44 0.54 6.28
CA GLY A 119 7.80 1.24 5.05
C GLY A 119 9.04 2.11 5.21
N ARG A 120 9.56 2.61 4.10
CA ARG A 120 10.73 3.52 4.07
C ARG A 120 10.67 4.67 5.09
N PRO A 121 9.50 5.30 5.38
CA PRO A 121 9.42 6.33 6.42
C PRO A 121 9.78 5.86 7.82
N HIS A 122 9.51 4.60 8.15
CA HIS A 122 9.89 4.04 9.45
C HIS A 122 11.41 3.82 9.54
N ILE A 123 12.02 3.36 8.44
CA ILE A 123 13.47 3.18 8.34
C ILE A 123 14.17 4.54 8.43
N ALA A 124 13.68 5.55 7.67
CA ALA A 124 14.25 6.90 7.76
C ALA A 124 14.19 7.47 9.18
N ARG A 125 13.10 7.25 9.90
CA ARG A 125 12.99 7.66 11.31
C ARG A 125 13.98 6.93 12.20
N ALA A 126 14.14 5.62 12.03
CA ALA A 126 15.12 4.84 12.79
C ALA A 126 16.55 5.29 12.51
N VAL A 127 16.88 5.70 11.28
CA VAL A 127 18.19 6.29 10.96
C VAL A 127 18.39 7.59 11.73
N LEU A 128 17.40 8.49 11.78
CA LEU A 128 17.49 9.74 12.55
C LEU A 128 17.59 9.53 14.06
N GLU A 129 17.09 8.42 14.57
CA GLU A 129 17.14 8.04 16.00
C GLU A 129 18.42 7.24 16.35
N SER A 130 19.21 6.84 15.34
CA SER A 130 20.45 6.09 15.51
C SER A 130 21.67 6.98 15.73
N GLU A 131 22.86 6.38 15.81
CA GLU A 131 24.15 7.10 15.88
C GLU A 131 24.66 7.56 14.50
N ALA A 132 23.87 7.40 13.43
CA ALA A 132 24.22 7.86 12.10
C ALA A 132 24.19 9.41 12.01
N ASP A 133 25.08 9.97 11.19
CA ASP A 133 25.21 11.42 10.99
C ASP A 133 24.14 11.94 10.01
N TYR A 134 22.87 11.81 10.39
CA TYR A 134 21.69 12.33 9.67
C TYR A 134 20.80 13.11 10.62
N ASP A 135 20.40 14.31 10.22
CA ASP A 135 19.53 15.21 10.98
C ASP A 135 18.23 15.58 10.23
N GLU A 136 18.15 15.28 8.92
CA GLU A 136 16.99 15.58 8.09
C GLU A 136 16.39 14.33 7.44
N PHE A 137 15.05 14.21 7.56
CA PHE A 137 14.30 13.09 7.02
C PHE A 137 14.43 12.96 5.48
N GLY A 138 14.43 14.09 4.77
CA GLY A 138 14.61 14.13 3.32
C GLY A 138 15.96 13.59 2.88
N ALA A 139 17.05 13.97 3.58
CA ALA A 139 18.40 13.52 3.27
C ALA A 139 18.54 11.99 3.33
N VAL A 140 17.89 11.32 4.30
CA VAL A 140 17.89 9.86 4.38
C VAL A 140 17.27 9.23 3.13
N PHE A 141 16.20 9.84 2.58
CA PHE A 141 15.60 9.35 1.33
C PHE A 141 16.51 9.59 0.14
N ASP A 142 17.02 10.80 -0.02
CA ASP A 142 17.82 11.20 -1.17
C ASP A 142 19.14 10.43 -1.23
N ASP A 143 19.79 10.24 -0.07
CA ASP A 143 21.13 9.67 0.00
C ASP A 143 21.15 8.13 0.13
N LEU A 144 20.10 7.50 0.72
CA LEU A 144 20.16 6.08 1.10
C LEU A 144 19.07 5.20 0.49
N ILE A 145 17.80 5.55 0.72
CA ILE A 145 16.65 4.64 0.49
C ILE A 145 15.69 5.09 -0.61
N GLY A 146 15.98 6.22 -1.25
CA GLY A 146 15.29 6.66 -2.47
C GLY A 146 15.55 5.71 -3.63
N ASP A 147 14.85 5.94 -4.74
CA ASP A 147 14.89 4.99 -5.87
C ASP A 147 16.28 4.88 -6.53
N ASP A 148 17.12 5.91 -6.39
CA ASP A 148 18.52 5.94 -6.84
C ASP A 148 19.53 5.72 -5.68
N GLY A 149 19.06 5.50 -4.46
CA GLY A 149 19.89 5.34 -3.28
C GLY A 149 20.63 3.99 -3.21
N PRO A 150 21.83 3.92 -2.60
CA PRO A 150 22.63 2.71 -2.52
C PRO A 150 21.99 1.57 -1.72
N CYS A 151 21.04 1.88 -0.84
CA CYS A 151 20.32 0.90 -0.03
C CYS A 151 18.94 0.54 -0.61
N PHE A 152 18.59 1.08 -1.78
CA PHE A 152 17.30 0.85 -2.40
C PHE A 152 17.06 -0.64 -2.71
N VAL A 153 15.85 -1.09 -2.43
CA VAL A 153 15.34 -2.42 -2.81
C VAL A 153 14.04 -2.22 -3.57
N PRO A 154 13.92 -2.68 -4.82
CA PRO A 154 12.69 -2.53 -5.60
C PRO A 154 11.53 -3.33 -4.99
N ARG A 155 10.30 -2.90 -5.28
CA ARG A 155 9.10 -3.70 -5.01
C ARG A 155 8.92 -4.72 -6.13
N ASP A 156 8.55 -5.93 -5.76
CA ASP A 156 8.02 -6.93 -6.67
C ASP A 156 6.50 -6.73 -6.76
N VAL A 157 6.04 -6.31 -7.92
CA VAL A 157 4.63 -6.04 -8.22
C VAL A 157 4.22 -6.87 -9.43
N PRO A 158 2.95 -7.27 -9.57
CA PRO A 158 2.48 -7.97 -10.76
C PRO A 158 2.62 -7.10 -12.01
N ASP A 159 2.82 -7.72 -13.16
CA ASP A 159 2.67 -7.01 -14.43
C ASP A 159 1.22 -6.55 -14.63
N PHE A 160 1.02 -5.58 -15.53
CA PHE A 160 -0.28 -4.97 -15.79
C PHE A 160 -1.35 -5.99 -16.18
N GLU A 161 -1.03 -6.94 -17.07
CA GLU A 161 -2.01 -7.92 -17.54
C GLU A 161 -2.44 -8.87 -16.42
N THR A 162 -1.47 -9.37 -15.64
CA THR A 162 -1.76 -10.19 -14.45
C THR A 162 -2.64 -9.43 -13.43
N GLY A 163 -2.27 -8.19 -13.12
CA GLY A 163 -3.06 -7.37 -12.19
C GLY A 163 -4.48 -7.11 -12.71
N ARG A 164 -4.62 -6.78 -14.00
CA ARG A 164 -5.90 -6.55 -14.65
C ARG A 164 -6.79 -7.81 -14.65
N GLU A 165 -6.23 -8.97 -14.98
CA GLU A 165 -6.98 -10.24 -14.97
C GLU A 165 -7.50 -10.58 -13.57
N LEU A 166 -6.64 -10.56 -12.55
CA LEU A 166 -7.02 -10.82 -11.16
C LEU A 166 -8.14 -9.92 -10.67
N LEU A 167 -8.07 -8.64 -11.02
CA LEU A 167 -9.03 -7.65 -10.54
C LEU A 167 -10.33 -7.66 -11.36
N SER A 168 -10.29 -7.94 -12.66
CA SER A 168 -11.49 -8.02 -13.51
C SER A 168 -12.42 -9.16 -13.09
N GLU A 169 -11.88 -10.23 -12.53
CA GLU A 169 -12.67 -11.35 -11.99
C GLU A 169 -13.25 -11.06 -10.59
N ALA A 170 -12.64 -10.13 -9.85
CA ALA A 170 -12.95 -9.88 -8.45
C ALA A 170 -13.75 -8.60 -8.20
N CYS A 171 -13.88 -7.70 -9.17
CA CYS A 171 -14.37 -6.34 -8.94
C CYS A 171 -15.41 -5.89 -9.97
N ALA A 172 -16.23 -4.90 -9.57
CA ALA A 172 -17.30 -4.37 -10.42
C ALA A 172 -16.86 -3.18 -11.29
N PHE A 173 -15.96 -2.32 -10.78
CA PHE A 173 -15.51 -1.11 -11.44
C PHE A 173 -14.00 -0.91 -11.30
N VAL A 174 -13.40 -0.33 -12.35
CA VAL A 174 -11.99 0.01 -12.39
C VAL A 174 -11.81 1.53 -12.53
N GLY A 175 -10.72 2.03 -11.95
CA GLY A 175 -10.23 3.39 -12.13
C GLY A 175 -8.72 3.43 -12.09
N LEU A 176 -8.14 4.50 -12.60
CA LEU A 176 -6.72 4.80 -12.47
C LEU A 176 -6.53 5.77 -11.29
N ALA A 177 -5.70 5.43 -10.32
CA ALA A 177 -5.38 6.31 -9.21
C ALA A 177 -4.56 7.51 -9.70
N HIS A 178 -4.81 8.70 -9.13
CA HIS A 178 -4.02 9.92 -9.31
C HIS A 178 -3.39 10.10 -10.73
N PRO A 179 -4.18 10.09 -11.81
CA PRO A 179 -3.69 10.00 -13.19
C PRO A 179 -2.72 11.14 -13.58
N LEU A 180 -2.81 12.30 -12.93
CA LEU A 180 -1.93 13.45 -13.19
C LEU A 180 -0.56 13.37 -12.50
N ARG A 181 -0.27 12.29 -11.79
CA ARG A 181 1.03 12.07 -11.13
C ARG A 181 1.99 11.20 -11.93
N TYR A 182 1.54 10.63 -13.04
CA TYR A 182 2.38 9.82 -13.91
C TYR A 182 3.20 10.69 -14.85
N ASP A 183 4.39 10.22 -15.21
CA ASP A 183 5.26 10.91 -16.17
C ASP A 183 4.62 10.97 -17.56
N ASP A 184 3.87 9.92 -17.93
CA ASP A 184 3.04 9.84 -19.13
C ASP A 184 1.56 9.56 -18.75
N PRO A 185 0.77 10.60 -18.46
CA PRO A 185 -0.64 10.43 -18.10
C PRO A 185 -1.51 9.88 -19.24
N GLU A 186 -1.20 10.24 -20.50
CA GLU A 186 -1.95 9.76 -21.67
C GLU A 186 -1.67 8.28 -21.94
N GLY A 187 -0.41 7.87 -21.82
CA GLY A 187 -0.01 6.47 -21.88
C GLY A 187 -0.65 5.65 -20.76
N ALA A 188 -0.68 6.16 -19.54
CA ALA A 188 -1.34 5.52 -18.40
C ALA A 188 -2.85 5.29 -18.64
N LEU A 189 -3.54 6.30 -19.17
CA LEU A 189 -4.98 6.20 -19.50
C LEU A 189 -5.25 5.23 -20.66
N SER A 190 -4.32 5.09 -21.60
CA SER A 190 -4.47 4.19 -22.75
C SER A 190 -4.29 2.71 -22.39
N CYS A 191 -3.69 2.42 -21.23
CA CYS A 191 -3.55 1.06 -20.71
C CYS A 191 -4.84 0.54 -20.05
N CYS A 192 -5.69 1.44 -19.51
CA CYS A 192 -6.92 1.10 -18.80
C CYS A 192 -8.13 1.04 -19.73
#